data_3880c060d17004308657cab34c81a8c7
#
_entry.id   3880c060d17004308657cab34c81a8c7
#
_cell.length_a   1.000
_cell.length_b   1.000
_cell.length_c   1.000
_cell.angle_alpha   90.00
_cell.angle_beta   90.00
_cell.angle_gamma   90.00
#
_symmetry.space_group_name_H-M   'P 1'
#
loop_
_entity.id
_entity.type
_entity.pdbx_description
1 polymer ?
#
loop_
_entity_poly.entity_id
_entity_poly.type
_entity_poly.pdbx_seq_one_letter_code
_entity_poly.pdbx_strand_id
1 'polypeptide(L)'
;ERIGRDASFVSIKYADGKKKEVSVNLPDHNTALNEVLKLLLDGVIGNLNEIHAIGHRIVQGGSIFKSSALVNDEVISQIEELATLAPLHNGPAALVIRAVKKELPNVPQVVAFDTAFHQTMPAEAYMYGIPYKYYSQFKVRKYGFHGTSHSYVSKHAADMLGQPYDS
;
A
#
# COMPACT_ATOMS: atom_id res chain seq x y z
N GLU A 1 6.21 14.78 2.90
CA GLU A 1 4.81 15.22 2.78
C GLU A 1 4.62 16.27 1.69
N ARG A 2 3.37 16.47 1.22
CA ARG A 2 3.00 17.48 0.21
C ARG A 2 3.74 17.34 -1.12
N ILE A 3 3.97 16.11 -1.57
CA ILE A 3 4.60 15.81 -2.87
C ILE A 3 3.80 16.48 -3.98
N GLY A 4 4.48 17.14 -4.92
CA GLY A 4 3.87 17.90 -6.02
C GLY A 4 3.21 19.21 -5.61
N ARG A 5 3.45 19.73 -4.40
CA ARG A 5 2.89 20.98 -3.87
C ARG A 5 3.97 21.86 -3.25
N ASP A 6 3.66 23.15 -3.10
CA ASP A 6 4.52 24.09 -2.40
C ASP A 6 4.70 23.72 -0.92
N ALA A 7 5.82 24.14 -0.35
CA ALA A 7 6.21 23.88 1.04
C ALA A 7 6.21 22.38 1.38
N SER A 8 6.69 21.56 0.45
CA SER A 8 6.92 20.13 0.68
C SER A 8 8.10 19.91 1.62
N PHE A 9 8.08 18.79 2.33
CA PHE A 9 9.13 18.45 3.28
C PHE A 9 9.21 16.93 3.49
N VAL A 10 10.36 16.49 3.99
CA VAL A 10 10.54 15.14 4.54
C VAL A 10 10.87 15.23 6.02
N SER A 11 10.40 14.28 6.81
CA SER A 11 10.70 14.24 8.23
C SER A 11 10.95 12.81 8.71
N ILE A 12 11.78 12.68 9.72
CA ILE A 12 12.07 11.44 10.42
C ILE A 12 11.91 11.66 11.93
N LYS A 13 11.33 10.68 12.60
CA LYS A 13 11.27 10.61 14.06
C LYS A 13 12.12 9.42 14.50
N TYR A 14 13.12 9.71 15.31
CA TYR A 14 14.04 8.70 15.84
C TYR A 14 13.45 7.99 17.07
N ALA A 15 14.02 6.84 17.41
CA ALA A 15 13.60 6.03 18.56
C ALA A 15 13.74 6.79 19.91
N ASP A 16 14.68 7.71 20.01
CA ASP A 16 14.88 8.60 21.19
C ASP A 16 13.85 9.73 21.28
N GLY A 17 12.88 9.78 20.35
CA GLY A 17 11.81 10.78 20.27
C GLY A 17 12.20 12.06 19.54
N LYS A 18 13.46 12.26 19.18
CA LYS A 18 13.87 13.41 18.36
C LYS A 18 13.24 13.36 16.98
N LYS A 19 12.94 14.54 16.43
CA LYS A 19 12.43 14.73 15.08
C LYS A 19 13.41 15.56 14.27
N LYS A 20 13.70 15.13 13.05
CA LYS A 20 14.37 15.95 12.03
C LYS A 20 13.39 16.19 10.90
N GLU A 21 13.31 17.44 10.45
CA GLU A 21 12.48 17.85 9.32
C GLU A 21 13.29 18.69 8.37
N VAL A 22 13.19 18.40 7.07
CA VAL A 22 13.95 19.08 6.01
C VAL A 22 12.93 19.59 4.99
N SER A 23 12.82 20.91 4.88
CA SER A 23 12.05 21.53 3.79
C SER A 23 12.81 21.38 2.49
N VAL A 24 12.18 20.73 1.52
CA VAL A 24 12.77 20.42 0.22
C VAL A 24 11.68 20.34 -0.82
N ASN A 25 11.98 20.81 -2.04
CA ASN A 25 11.04 20.68 -3.15
C ASN A 25 10.91 19.21 -3.58
N LEU A 26 9.70 18.67 -3.49
CA LEU A 26 9.37 17.30 -3.86
C LEU A 26 8.39 17.30 -5.04
N PRO A 27 8.84 17.52 -6.27
CA PRO A 27 7.95 17.60 -7.43
C PRO A 27 7.25 16.29 -7.74
N ASP A 28 7.87 15.17 -7.38
CA ASP A 28 7.37 13.83 -7.64
C ASP A 28 7.77 12.80 -6.58
N HIS A 29 7.24 11.58 -6.72
CA HIS A 29 7.49 10.49 -5.79
C HIS A 29 8.93 9.93 -5.87
N ASN A 30 9.62 10.03 -7.02
CA ASN A 30 11.01 9.59 -7.14
C ASN A 30 11.92 10.50 -6.31
N THR A 31 11.74 11.81 -6.46
CA THR A 31 12.47 12.81 -5.65
C THR A 31 12.20 12.60 -4.16
N ALA A 32 10.92 12.38 -3.80
CA ALA A 32 10.54 12.13 -2.41
C ALA A 32 11.21 10.87 -1.85
N LEU A 33 11.25 9.76 -2.61
CA LEU A 33 11.93 8.53 -2.21
C LEU A 33 13.42 8.77 -1.97
N ASN A 34 14.10 9.46 -2.89
CA ASN A 34 15.52 9.76 -2.77
C ASN A 34 15.83 10.59 -1.51
N GLU A 35 15.02 11.57 -1.19
CA GLU A 35 15.17 12.35 0.04
C GLU A 35 14.93 11.51 1.31
N VAL A 36 13.97 10.58 1.28
CA VAL A 36 13.77 9.62 2.38
C VAL A 36 14.98 8.72 2.55
N LEU A 37 15.55 8.17 1.47
CA LEU A 37 16.74 7.33 1.54
C LEU A 37 17.96 8.11 2.08
N LYS A 38 18.14 9.36 1.69
CA LYS A 38 19.18 10.24 2.26
C LYS A 38 19.01 10.43 3.77
N LEU A 39 17.76 10.68 4.23
CA LEU A 39 17.51 10.81 5.67
C LEU A 39 17.77 9.52 6.44
N LEU A 40 17.49 8.36 5.85
CA LEU A 40 17.79 7.07 6.48
C LEU A 40 19.32 6.88 6.62
N LEU A 41 20.10 7.21 5.59
CA LEU A 41 21.56 7.15 5.61
C LEU A 41 22.19 8.18 6.55
N ASP A 42 21.47 9.26 6.87
CA ASP A 42 21.92 10.32 7.77
C ASP A 42 21.58 9.96 9.25
N GLY A 43 22.04 8.80 9.71
CA GLY A 43 22.05 8.42 11.12
C GLY A 43 21.02 7.37 11.55
N VAL A 44 20.39 6.63 10.61
CA VAL A 44 19.52 5.49 10.93
C VAL A 44 20.14 4.18 10.47
N ILE A 45 20.61 4.13 9.22
CA ILE A 45 21.29 2.97 8.64
C ILE A 45 22.67 3.40 8.11
N GLY A 46 23.64 2.49 8.15
CA GLY A 46 24.98 2.76 7.65
C GLY A 46 25.09 2.70 6.12
N ASN A 47 24.25 1.87 5.49
CA ASN A 47 24.18 1.73 4.04
C ASN A 47 22.84 1.12 3.61
N LEU A 48 22.50 1.21 2.32
CA LEU A 48 21.23 0.72 1.78
C LEU A 48 21.07 -0.81 1.83
N ASN A 49 22.15 -1.58 1.99
CA ASN A 49 22.07 -3.04 2.11
C ASN A 49 21.47 -3.50 3.44
N GLU A 50 21.30 -2.59 4.40
CA GLU A 50 20.57 -2.87 5.64
C GLU A 50 19.05 -2.88 5.46
N ILE A 51 18.57 -2.44 4.30
CA ILE A 51 17.15 -2.58 3.92
C ILE A 51 16.93 -3.97 3.35
N HIS A 52 16.34 -4.87 4.14
CA HIS A 52 16.18 -6.27 3.77
C HIS A 52 14.87 -6.57 3.04
N ALA A 53 13.84 -5.75 3.21
CA ALA A 53 12.56 -5.88 2.54
C ALA A 53 11.79 -4.55 2.58
N ILE A 54 10.82 -4.38 1.66
CA ILE A 54 9.97 -3.21 1.59
C ILE A 54 8.52 -3.66 1.45
N GLY A 55 7.65 -3.12 2.32
CA GLY A 55 6.21 -3.32 2.27
C GLY A 55 5.51 -2.10 1.67
N HIS A 56 4.57 -2.35 0.76
CA HIS A 56 3.68 -1.33 0.19
C HIS A 56 2.23 -1.62 0.55
N ARG A 57 1.50 -0.60 0.97
CA ARG A 57 0.05 -0.65 1.11
C ARG A 57 -0.59 -0.23 -0.21
N ILE A 58 -1.48 -1.07 -0.74
CA ILE A 58 -2.25 -0.81 -1.96
C ILE A 58 -3.74 -0.78 -1.60
N VAL A 59 -4.41 0.31 -1.97
CA VAL A 59 -5.81 0.52 -1.58
C VAL A 59 -6.75 -0.44 -2.32
N GLN A 60 -6.55 -0.65 -3.64
CA GLN A 60 -7.46 -1.46 -4.45
C GLN A 60 -6.73 -2.67 -5.06
N GLY A 61 -7.11 -3.86 -4.62
CA GLY A 61 -6.63 -5.14 -5.14
C GLY A 61 -7.59 -5.82 -6.12
N GLY A 62 -8.74 -5.20 -6.39
CA GLY A 62 -9.77 -5.77 -7.26
C GLY A 62 -10.30 -7.10 -6.74
N SER A 63 -10.70 -7.95 -7.66
CA SER A 63 -10.98 -9.36 -7.40
C SER A 63 -9.77 -10.28 -7.66
N ILE A 64 -8.63 -9.69 -8.05
CA ILE A 64 -7.41 -10.39 -8.44
C ILE A 64 -6.62 -10.80 -7.19
N PHE A 65 -6.37 -9.83 -6.31
CA PHE A 65 -5.53 -10.03 -5.14
C PHE A 65 -6.34 -10.44 -3.91
N LYS A 66 -6.18 -11.68 -3.49
CA LYS A 66 -6.84 -12.25 -2.30
C LYS A 66 -5.93 -12.28 -1.06
N SER A 67 -4.65 -11.95 -1.24
CA SER A 67 -3.62 -11.89 -0.20
C SER A 67 -2.53 -10.92 -0.60
N SER A 68 -1.55 -10.74 0.27
CA SER A 68 -0.30 -10.06 -0.08
C SER A 68 0.45 -10.81 -1.18
N ALA A 69 1.24 -10.08 -1.97
CA ALA A 69 2.01 -10.65 -3.08
C ALA A 69 3.45 -10.09 -3.11
N LEU A 70 4.39 -10.90 -3.58
CA LEU A 70 5.72 -10.42 -3.96
C LEU A 70 5.62 -9.58 -5.24
N VAL A 71 6.31 -8.46 -5.26
CA VAL A 71 6.33 -7.55 -6.40
C VAL A 71 7.13 -8.16 -7.56
N ASN A 72 6.50 -8.22 -8.72
CA ASN A 72 7.12 -8.46 -10.02
C ASN A 72 6.45 -7.54 -11.06
N ASP A 73 6.86 -7.60 -12.31
CA ASP A 73 6.31 -6.73 -13.37
C ASP A 73 4.82 -6.97 -13.63
N GLU A 74 4.36 -8.21 -13.52
CA GLU A 74 2.95 -8.56 -13.64
C GLU A 74 2.10 -7.93 -12.53
N VAL A 75 2.53 -8.06 -11.27
CA VAL A 75 1.87 -7.44 -10.11
C VAL A 75 1.78 -5.92 -10.27
N ILE A 76 2.86 -5.27 -10.73
CA ILE A 76 2.85 -3.82 -10.97
C ILE A 76 1.82 -3.46 -12.04
N SER A 77 1.81 -4.17 -13.18
CA SER A 77 0.85 -3.94 -14.26
C SER A 77 -0.60 -4.12 -13.80
N GLN A 78 -0.88 -5.15 -13.01
CA GLN A 78 -2.21 -5.38 -12.44
C GLN A 78 -2.63 -4.24 -11.49
N ILE A 79 -1.72 -3.70 -10.67
CA ILE A 79 -2.00 -2.54 -9.81
C ILE A 79 -2.29 -1.29 -10.65
N GLU A 80 -1.57 -1.09 -11.76
CA GLU A 80 -1.80 0.02 -12.70
C GLU A 80 -3.17 -0.10 -13.40
N GLU A 81 -3.57 -1.29 -13.85
CA GLU A 81 -4.89 -1.54 -14.42
C GLU A 81 -6.02 -1.25 -13.42
N LEU A 82 -5.83 -1.63 -12.16
CA LEU A 82 -6.75 -1.36 -11.06
C LEU A 82 -6.85 0.12 -10.68
N ALA A 83 -6.00 1.00 -11.23
CA ALA A 83 -6.14 2.45 -11.06
C ALA A 83 -7.47 2.98 -11.64
N THR A 84 -8.12 2.25 -12.55
CA THR A 84 -9.48 2.58 -13.02
C THR A 84 -10.51 2.56 -11.87
N LEU A 85 -10.31 1.74 -10.85
CA LEU A 85 -11.17 1.65 -9.66
C LEU A 85 -10.72 2.59 -8.53
N ALA A 86 -9.44 2.98 -8.50
CA ALA A 86 -8.87 3.82 -7.46
C ALA A 86 -7.76 4.75 -8.03
N PRO A 87 -8.10 5.70 -8.91
CA PRO A 87 -7.10 6.49 -9.65
C PRO A 87 -6.22 7.35 -8.74
N LEU A 88 -6.75 7.86 -7.63
CA LEU A 88 -6.01 8.68 -6.69
C LEU A 88 -5.03 7.90 -5.80
N HIS A 89 -5.11 6.56 -5.80
CA HIS A 89 -4.34 5.70 -4.91
C HIS A 89 -3.42 4.75 -5.68
N ASN A 90 -3.98 3.91 -6.55
CA ASN A 90 -3.21 2.85 -7.20
C ASN A 90 -2.16 3.39 -8.19
N GLY A 91 -2.49 4.43 -8.96
CA GLY A 91 -1.53 5.06 -9.86
C GLY A 91 -0.27 5.56 -9.14
N PRO A 92 -0.40 6.45 -8.14
CA PRO A 92 0.72 6.90 -7.32
C PRO A 92 1.47 5.75 -6.62
N ALA A 93 0.76 4.73 -6.13
CA ALA A 93 1.38 3.56 -5.49
C ALA A 93 2.28 2.78 -6.47
N ALA A 94 1.81 2.53 -7.70
CA ALA A 94 2.60 1.86 -8.73
C ALA A 94 3.87 2.66 -9.09
N LEU A 95 3.77 3.99 -9.16
CA LEU A 95 4.95 4.86 -9.38
C LEU A 95 5.98 4.69 -8.27
N VAL A 96 5.55 4.64 -7.00
CA VAL A 96 6.47 4.42 -5.87
C VAL A 96 7.12 3.04 -5.95
N ILE A 97 6.36 1.98 -6.28
CA ILE A 97 6.92 0.62 -6.42
C ILE A 97 7.99 0.59 -7.52
N ARG A 98 7.73 1.22 -8.68
CA ARG A 98 8.71 1.31 -9.77
C ARG A 98 9.94 2.11 -9.37
N ALA A 99 9.78 3.22 -8.65
CA ALA A 99 10.88 4.01 -8.12
C ALA A 99 11.77 3.19 -7.18
N VAL A 100 11.16 2.48 -6.23
CA VAL A 100 11.85 1.59 -5.30
C VAL A 100 12.57 0.46 -6.06
N LYS A 101 11.93 -0.15 -7.05
CA LYS A 101 12.55 -1.21 -7.88
C LYS A 101 13.80 -0.71 -8.62
N LYS A 102 13.80 0.55 -9.02
CA LYS A 102 14.94 1.19 -9.69
C LYS A 102 16.09 1.48 -8.71
N GLU A 103 15.78 2.07 -7.56
CA GLU A 103 16.81 2.51 -6.59
C GLU A 103 17.34 1.33 -5.75
N LEU A 104 16.53 0.30 -5.51
CA LEU A 104 16.83 -0.86 -4.66
C LEU A 104 16.49 -2.17 -5.39
N PRO A 105 17.14 -2.49 -6.52
CA PRO A 105 16.73 -3.57 -7.42
C PRO A 105 16.82 -4.98 -6.80
N ASN A 106 17.66 -5.16 -5.79
CA ASN A 106 17.90 -6.44 -5.12
C ASN A 106 17.09 -6.61 -3.83
N VAL A 107 16.36 -5.59 -3.39
CA VAL A 107 15.56 -5.63 -2.18
C VAL A 107 14.17 -6.17 -2.51
N PRO A 108 13.73 -7.28 -1.88
CA PRO A 108 12.39 -7.81 -2.11
C PRO A 108 11.32 -6.83 -1.66
N GLN A 109 10.28 -6.69 -2.49
CA GLN A 109 9.15 -5.83 -2.21
C GLN A 109 7.89 -6.66 -2.09
N VAL A 110 7.03 -6.34 -1.12
CA VAL A 110 5.73 -6.99 -0.89
C VAL A 110 4.63 -5.94 -0.94
N VAL A 111 3.53 -6.27 -1.58
CA VAL A 111 2.31 -5.46 -1.60
C VAL A 111 1.23 -6.10 -0.72
N ALA A 112 0.58 -5.30 0.12
CA ALA A 112 -0.58 -5.68 0.91
C ALA A 112 -1.78 -4.84 0.48
N PHE A 113 -2.93 -5.49 0.25
CA PHE A 113 -4.11 -4.87 -0.33
C PHE A 113 -5.20 -4.66 0.72
N ASP A 114 -5.74 -3.45 0.78
CA ASP A 114 -6.85 -3.11 1.68
C ASP A 114 -8.11 -3.95 1.44
N THR A 115 -8.30 -4.41 0.20
CA THR A 115 -9.46 -5.20 -0.20
C THR A 115 -9.31 -6.70 0.02
N ALA A 116 -8.10 -7.21 0.28
CA ALA A 116 -7.82 -8.65 0.31
C ALA A 116 -8.60 -9.38 1.41
N PHE A 117 -8.68 -8.81 2.61
CA PHE A 117 -9.42 -9.39 3.74
C PHE A 117 -10.91 -9.63 3.43
N HIS A 118 -11.49 -8.78 2.59
CA HIS A 118 -12.91 -8.81 2.22
C HIS A 118 -13.22 -9.73 1.02
N GLN A 119 -12.23 -10.42 0.46
CA GLN A 119 -12.45 -11.27 -0.72
C GLN A 119 -13.23 -12.57 -0.43
N THR A 120 -13.50 -12.84 0.84
CA THR A 120 -14.38 -13.95 1.27
C THR A 120 -15.86 -13.61 1.17
N MET A 121 -16.25 -12.36 0.90
CA MET A 121 -17.66 -11.99 0.72
C MET A 121 -18.27 -12.81 -0.43
N PRO A 122 -19.43 -13.46 -0.22
CA PRO A 122 -20.15 -14.17 -1.26
C PRO A 122 -20.84 -13.21 -2.24
N ALA A 123 -21.23 -13.70 -3.40
CA ALA A 123 -21.74 -12.88 -4.51
C ALA A 123 -22.96 -12.03 -4.12
N GLU A 124 -23.88 -12.60 -3.36
CA GLU A 124 -25.08 -11.92 -2.85
C GLU A 124 -24.75 -10.78 -1.88
N ALA A 125 -23.59 -10.81 -1.23
CA ALA A 125 -23.15 -9.74 -0.34
C ALA A 125 -22.40 -8.62 -1.08
N TYR A 126 -21.60 -8.94 -2.11
CA TYR A 126 -20.83 -7.92 -2.79
C TYR A 126 -21.50 -7.31 -4.02
N MET A 127 -22.49 -7.99 -4.65
CA MET A 127 -23.18 -7.43 -5.81
C MET A 127 -24.21 -6.38 -5.39
N TYR A 128 -24.34 -5.33 -6.21
CA TYR A 128 -25.42 -4.36 -6.07
C TYR A 128 -26.66 -4.82 -6.85
N GLY A 129 -27.85 -4.40 -6.41
CA GLY A 129 -29.13 -4.64 -7.08
C GLY A 129 -29.32 -3.75 -8.33
N ILE A 130 -28.35 -3.77 -9.23
CA ILE A 130 -28.33 -3.03 -10.51
C ILE A 130 -28.09 -4.02 -11.65
N PRO A 131 -28.32 -3.65 -12.93
CA PRO A 131 -28.10 -4.55 -14.05
C PRO A 131 -26.70 -5.19 -14.03
N TYR A 132 -26.65 -6.53 -14.14
CA TYR A 132 -25.42 -7.34 -14.03
C TYR A 132 -24.27 -6.89 -14.92
N LYS A 133 -24.58 -6.24 -16.06
CA LYS A 133 -23.56 -5.68 -16.97
C LYS A 133 -22.57 -4.74 -16.27
N TYR A 134 -22.99 -4.02 -15.25
CA TYR A 134 -22.09 -3.11 -14.52
C TYR A 134 -21.04 -3.88 -13.73
N TYR A 135 -21.41 -5.01 -13.16
CA TYR A 135 -20.43 -5.91 -12.55
C TYR A 135 -19.54 -6.59 -13.59
N SER A 136 -20.13 -7.20 -14.62
CA SER A 136 -19.36 -8.01 -15.58
C SER A 136 -18.37 -7.17 -16.39
N GLN A 137 -18.77 -5.97 -16.83
CA GLN A 137 -17.94 -5.11 -17.68
C GLN A 137 -17.06 -4.13 -16.89
N PHE A 138 -17.59 -3.54 -15.84
CA PHE A 138 -16.93 -2.46 -15.11
C PHE A 138 -16.48 -2.84 -13.70
N LYS A 139 -16.70 -4.09 -13.29
CA LYS A 139 -16.34 -4.60 -11.96
C LYS A 139 -16.96 -3.80 -10.81
N VAL A 140 -18.15 -3.20 -11.04
CA VAL A 140 -18.91 -2.47 -10.02
C VAL A 140 -19.46 -3.46 -9.00
N ARG A 141 -18.90 -3.44 -7.81
CA ARG A 141 -19.26 -4.28 -6.66
C ARG A 141 -18.77 -3.64 -5.35
N LYS A 142 -19.19 -4.18 -4.21
CA LYS A 142 -18.56 -3.89 -2.92
C LYS A 142 -17.20 -4.60 -2.86
N TYR A 143 -16.16 -3.89 -2.45
CA TYR A 143 -14.82 -4.45 -2.23
C TYR A 143 -14.46 -4.50 -0.74
N GLY A 144 -14.83 -3.49 0.03
CA GLY A 144 -14.35 -3.24 1.37
C GLY A 144 -12.92 -2.69 1.37
N PHE A 145 -12.56 -1.94 2.41
CA PHE A 145 -11.24 -1.31 2.54
C PHE A 145 -10.73 -1.48 3.97
N HIS A 146 -9.49 -1.02 4.22
CA HIS A 146 -8.82 -1.15 5.52
C HIS A 146 -8.76 -2.60 6.02
N GLY A 147 -8.70 -3.56 5.09
CA GLY A 147 -8.77 -4.99 5.40
C GLY A 147 -7.65 -5.47 6.33
N THR A 148 -6.45 -4.92 6.19
CA THR A 148 -5.33 -5.19 7.10
C THR A 148 -5.68 -4.79 8.55
N SER A 149 -6.29 -3.61 8.72
CA SER A 149 -6.74 -3.13 10.04
C SER A 149 -7.89 -3.98 10.58
N HIS A 150 -8.91 -4.27 9.78
CA HIS A 150 -10.03 -5.11 10.20
C HIS A 150 -9.58 -6.52 10.59
N SER A 151 -8.69 -7.13 9.81
CA SER A 151 -8.11 -8.44 10.14
C SER A 151 -7.34 -8.42 11.46
N TYR A 152 -6.53 -7.38 11.68
CA TYR A 152 -5.77 -7.25 12.92
C TYR A 152 -6.69 -7.06 14.13
N VAL A 153 -7.61 -6.09 14.05
CA VAL A 153 -8.50 -5.74 15.17
C VAL A 153 -9.43 -6.90 15.52
N SER A 154 -10.00 -7.59 14.52
CA SER A 154 -10.90 -8.72 14.80
C SER A 154 -10.18 -9.90 15.47
N LYS A 155 -8.97 -10.23 15.02
CA LYS A 155 -8.13 -11.26 15.66
C LYS A 155 -7.77 -10.88 17.10
N HIS A 156 -7.32 -9.64 17.28
CA HIS A 156 -6.95 -9.16 18.61
C HIS A 156 -8.14 -9.13 19.58
N ALA A 157 -9.34 -8.75 19.09
CA ALA A 157 -10.56 -8.80 19.87
C ALA A 157 -10.91 -10.24 20.29
N ALA A 158 -10.81 -11.21 19.39
CA ALA A 158 -11.01 -12.62 19.71
C ALA A 158 -10.05 -13.10 20.80
N ASP A 159 -8.77 -12.77 20.66
CA ASP A 159 -7.72 -13.09 21.66
C ASP A 159 -8.05 -12.47 23.03
N MET A 160 -8.46 -11.20 23.08
CA MET A 160 -8.84 -10.51 24.33
C MET A 160 -10.06 -11.13 25.00
N LEU A 161 -11.00 -11.65 24.22
CA LEU A 161 -12.23 -12.29 24.71
C LEU A 161 -12.02 -13.78 25.03
N GLY A 162 -10.86 -14.36 24.71
CA GLY A 162 -10.61 -15.78 24.83
C GLY A 162 -11.52 -16.65 23.96
N GLN A 163 -11.96 -16.12 22.82
CA GLN A 163 -12.87 -16.79 21.86
C GLN A 163 -12.11 -17.19 20.59
N PRO A 164 -12.50 -18.29 19.94
CA PRO A 164 -12.00 -18.62 18.61
C PRO A 164 -12.26 -17.47 17.62
N TYR A 165 -11.32 -17.24 16.70
CA TYR A 165 -11.44 -16.15 15.72
C TYR A 165 -12.62 -16.34 14.74
N ASP A 166 -13.01 -17.57 14.48
CA ASP A 166 -14.05 -18.00 13.55
C ASP A 166 -15.42 -18.29 14.23
N SER A 167 -15.56 -17.90 15.49
CA SER A 167 -16.79 -18.07 16.29
C SER A 167 -17.83 -16.98 16.05
#